data_e61db8135a0d25f19ac8fe18326be3e9
#
_entry.id   e61db8135a0d25f19ac8fe18326be3e9
#
_cell.length_a   1.000
_cell.length_b   1.000
_cell.length_c   1.000
_cell.angle_alpha   90.00
_cell.angle_beta   90.00
_cell.angle_gamma   90.00
#
_symmetry.space_group_name_H-M   'P 1'
#
loop_
_entity.id
_entity.type
_entity.pdbx_description
1 polymer ?
#
loop_
_entity_poly.entity_id
_entity_poly.type
_entity_poly.pdbx_seq_one_letter_code
_entity_poly.pdbx_strand_id
1 'polypeptide(L)'
;DHDHDHDDHDDHDDHDHDDHDHDEEAHDSDAVEYDEHIWTSPKNAVLLCRAVCDAICQADPENADFYRANCDDYCAQLEALDARFADLCENAPRKLLVFADRFPMLYFCREFGLNYRAAFHGCSGDTEPSLATIKFLIDKVEEESIPVVYTIDFGTKKVAAVVSECSGAAVGTLYSMQTVSRADFDAGETYLTLMERNYEALRKGLSE
;
A
#
# COMPACT_ATOMS: atom_id res chain seq x y z
N ASP A 1 70.36 3.32 43.92
CA ASP A 1 70.04 3.95 45.20
C ASP A 1 68.64 4.57 45.15
N HIS A 2 67.87 4.08 45.99
CA HIS A 2 66.58 4.46 46.55
C HIS A 2 65.41 3.57 46.17
N ASP A 3 65.24 2.60 47.06
CA ASP A 3 64.01 1.92 47.43
C ASP A 3 62.93 2.92 47.85
N HIS A 4 61.73 2.70 47.52
CA HIS A 4 60.57 2.95 48.32
C HIS A 4 59.42 1.99 47.94
N ASP A 5 59.21 1.02 48.83
CA ASP A 5 57.97 0.29 49.05
C ASP A 5 56.87 1.29 49.43
N HIS A 6 55.63 1.02 49.00
CA HIS A 6 54.39 1.28 49.72
C HIS A 6 53.22 0.55 49.03
N ASP A 7 52.86 -0.54 49.65
CA ASP A 7 51.59 -0.85 50.37
C ASP A 7 50.27 -0.80 49.56
N ASP A 8 49.72 -1.95 49.52
CA ASP A 8 48.31 -2.38 49.30
C ASP A 8 47.27 -1.39 49.79
N HIS A 9 46.30 -1.08 48.95
CA HIS A 9 44.93 -0.84 49.36
C HIS A 9 43.97 -1.43 48.32
N ASP A 10 43.40 -2.62 48.69
CA ASP A 10 42.12 -3.13 48.23
C ASP A 10 41.02 -2.14 48.67
N ASP A 11 40.29 -1.58 47.71
CA ASP A 11 38.95 -1.09 47.98
C ASP A 11 38.09 -1.46 46.77
N HIS A 12 37.27 -2.49 46.96
CA HIS A 12 36.16 -2.87 46.15
C HIS A 12 35.05 -1.85 46.32
N ASP A 13 34.84 -0.99 45.34
CA ASP A 13 33.59 -0.27 45.20
C ASP A 13 32.74 -0.95 44.16
N ASP A 14 31.76 -1.69 44.63
CA ASP A 14 30.62 -2.19 43.89
C ASP A 14 29.85 -0.99 43.35
N HIS A 15 30.04 -0.71 42.08
CA HIS A 15 29.14 0.18 41.36
C HIS A 15 27.99 -0.65 40.79
N ASP A 16 26.91 -0.64 41.56
CA ASP A 16 25.56 -0.97 41.08
C ASP A 16 25.30 -0.11 39.81
N HIS A 17 25.31 -0.77 38.66
CA HIS A 17 24.76 -0.20 37.45
C HIS A 17 23.23 -0.29 37.57
N ASP A 18 22.63 0.80 38.00
CA ASP A 18 21.22 1.06 37.80
C ASP A 18 20.94 0.99 36.30
N ASP A 19 20.27 -0.08 35.88
CA ASP A 19 19.62 -0.19 34.59
C ASP A 19 18.59 0.94 34.52
N HIS A 20 18.99 2.05 33.91
CA HIS A 20 18.03 3.02 33.44
C HIS A 20 17.32 2.41 32.23
N ASP A 21 16.19 1.77 32.49
CA ASP A 21 15.14 1.60 31.52
C ASP A 21 14.80 2.98 30.95
N HIS A 22 15.41 3.29 29.82
CA HIS A 22 14.88 4.32 28.96
C HIS A 22 13.58 3.80 28.37
N ASP A 23 12.49 4.06 29.07
CA ASP A 23 11.18 4.14 28.47
C ASP A 23 11.33 5.10 27.28
N GLU A 24 11.49 4.54 26.08
CA GLU A 24 11.24 5.25 24.84
C GLU A 24 9.77 5.67 24.91
N GLU A 25 9.53 6.86 25.43
CA GLU A 25 8.26 7.54 25.23
C GLU A 25 8.08 7.63 23.72
N ALA A 26 7.29 6.68 23.19
CA ALA A 26 6.73 6.79 21.88
C ALA A 26 6.00 8.14 21.86
N HIS A 27 6.56 9.11 21.17
CA HIS A 27 5.84 10.31 20.79
C HIS A 27 4.71 9.84 19.88
N ASP A 28 3.61 9.49 20.52
CA ASP A 28 2.31 9.33 19.90
C ASP A 28 1.90 10.72 19.38
N SER A 29 2.40 11.04 18.20
CA SER A 29 1.82 12.12 17.43
C SER A 29 0.49 11.57 16.90
N ASP A 30 -0.58 11.77 17.66
CA ASP A 30 -1.99 11.54 17.29
C ASP A 30 -2.43 12.40 16.08
N ALA A 31 -1.55 12.59 15.12
CA ALA A 31 -1.91 13.09 13.81
C ALA A 31 -2.58 11.93 13.07
N VAL A 32 -3.91 11.98 12.99
CA VAL A 32 -4.66 11.06 12.14
C VAL A 32 -4.13 11.21 10.73
N GLU A 33 -3.27 10.29 10.31
CA GLU A 33 -2.77 10.25 8.93
C GLU A 33 -3.92 9.76 8.04
N TYR A 34 -4.44 10.66 7.21
CA TYR A 34 -5.44 10.33 6.22
C TYR A 34 -4.75 9.78 4.97
N ASP A 35 -5.16 8.60 4.54
CA ASP A 35 -4.75 8.07 3.24
C ASP A 35 -5.40 8.92 2.13
N GLU A 36 -4.58 9.46 1.23
CA GLU A 36 -5.03 10.34 0.16
C GLU A 36 -5.55 9.59 -1.07
N HIS A 37 -5.33 8.27 -1.19
CA HIS A 37 -5.60 7.49 -2.40
C HIS A 37 -7.08 7.09 -2.53
N ILE A 38 -8.00 8.04 -2.30
CA ILE A 38 -9.45 7.78 -2.28
C ILE A 38 -9.99 7.27 -3.62
N TRP A 39 -9.35 7.63 -4.73
CA TRP A 39 -9.74 7.23 -6.09
C TRP A 39 -9.44 5.77 -6.41
N THR A 40 -8.66 5.06 -5.58
CA THR A 40 -8.39 3.62 -5.78
C THR A 40 -9.63 2.76 -5.60
N SER A 41 -10.64 3.25 -4.88
CA SER A 41 -11.98 2.68 -4.80
C SER A 41 -12.81 3.16 -6.00
N PRO A 42 -13.33 2.26 -6.87
CA PRO A 42 -14.18 2.66 -7.99
C PRO A 42 -15.43 3.43 -7.57
N LYS A 43 -16.03 3.07 -6.45
CA LYS A 43 -17.17 3.77 -5.88
C LYS A 43 -16.83 5.20 -5.48
N ASN A 44 -15.66 5.43 -4.88
CA ASN A 44 -15.19 6.77 -4.58
C ASN A 44 -14.84 7.54 -5.87
N ALA A 45 -14.31 6.88 -6.89
CA ALA A 45 -14.04 7.49 -8.20
C ALA A 45 -15.32 8.02 -8.84
N VAL A 46 -16.47 7.33 -8.72
CA VAL A 46 -17.77 7.83 -9.16
C VAL A 46 -18.14 9.11 -8.41
N LEU A 47 -17.97 9.15 -7.08
CA LEU A 47 -18.27 10.35 -6.29
C LEU A 47 -17.39 11.53 -6.68
N LEU A 48 -16.10 11.30 -6.90
CA LEU A 48 -15.15 12.31 -7.37
C LEU A 48 -15.53 12.83 -8.78
N CYS A 49 -15.86 11.91 -9.70
CA CYS A 49 -16.28 12.27 -11.05
C CYS A 49 -17.50 13.20 -11.04
N ARG A 50 -18.52 12.88 -10.23
CA ARG A 50 -19.72 13.70 -10.09
C ARG A 50 -19.41 15.07 -9.47
N ALA A 51 -18.57 15.13 -8.43
CA ALA A 51 -18.17 16.39 -7.82
C ALA A 51 -17.40 17.30 -8.80
N VAL A 52 -16.51 16.73 -9.61
CA VAL A 52 -15.80 17.45 -10.68
C VAL A 52 -16.77 17.95 -11.74
N CYS A 53 -17.72 17.12 -12.17
CA CYS A 53 -18.76 17.49 -13.12
C CYS A 53 -19.58 18.67 -12.63
N ASP A 54 -20.03 18.64 -11.38
CA ASP A 54 -20.80 19.74 -10.79
C ASP A 54 -20.01 21.05 -10.77
N ALA A 55 -18.71 20.99 -10.42
CA ALA A 55 -17.84 22.17 -10.46
C ALA A 55 -17.66 22.74 -11.87
N ILE A 56 -17.48 21.88 -12.88
CA ILE A 56 -17.38 22.29 -14.29
C ILE A 56 -18.70 22.91 -14.75
N CYS A 57 -19.85 22.30 -14.44
CA CYS A 57 -21.17 22.84 -14.79
C CYS A 57 -21.44 24.22 -14.17
N GLN A 58 -20.93 24.46 -12.95
CA GLN A 58 -21.02 25.79 -12.33
C GLN A 58 -20.12 26.83 -13.00
N ALA A 59 -18.93 26.41 -13.46
CA ALA A 59 -18.00 27.30 -14.13
C ALA A 59 -18.42 27.64 -15.59
N ASP A 60 -19.09 26.70 -16.26
CA ASP A 60 -19.59 26.84 -17.65
C ASP A 60 -21.02 26.30 -17.77
N PRO A 61 -22.03 27.10 -17.33
CA PRO A 61 -23.43 26.65 -17.31
C PRO A 61 -24.03 26.44 -18.72
N GLU A 62 -23.51 27.11 -19.72
CA GLU A 62 -24.02 27.01 -21.10
C GLU A 62 -23.81 25.62 -21.69
N ASN A 63 -22.75 24.90 -21.27
CA ASN A 63 -22.42 23.55 -21.70
C ASN A 63 -22.74 22.47 -20.65
N ALA A 64 -23.48 22.79 -19.59
CA ALA A 64 -23.74 21.89 -18.46
C ALA A 64 -24.35 20.55 -18.87
N ASP A 65 -25.27 20.54 -19.83
CA ASP A 65 -25.93 19.30 -20.28
C ASP A 65 -24.94 18.36 -20.99
N PHE A 66 -24.00 18.92 -21.76
CA PHE A 66 -22.92 18.15 -22.38
C PHE A 66 -22.00 17.52 -21.32
N TYR A 67 -21.62 18.28 -20.30
CA TYR A 67 -20.76 17.76 -19.23
C TYR A 67 -21.45 16.69 -18.41
N ARG A 68 -22.74 16.86 -18.09
CA ARG A 68 -23.53 15.84 -17.36
C ARG A 68 -23.65 14.55 -18.16
N ALA A 69 -23.95 14.64 -19.46
CA ALA A 69 -24.05 13.44 -20.31
C ALA A 69 -22.73 12.64 -20.32
N ASN A 70 -21.59 13.33 -20.50
CA ASN A 70 -20.28 12.68 -20.47
C ASN A 70 -19.95 12.09 -19.08
N CYS A 71 -20.31 12.80 -18.02
CA CYS A 71 -20.13 12.31 -16.64
C CYS A 71 -20.96 11.06 -16.38
N ASP A 72 -22.22 11.05 -16.79
CA ASP A 72 -23.12 9.90 -16.60
C ASP A 72 -22.61 8.67 -17.37
N ASP A 73 -22.16 8.84 -18.60
CA ASP A 73 -21.57 7.76 -19.40
C ASP A 73 -20.31 7.19 -18.76
N TYR A 74 -19.45 8.05 -18.22
CA TYR A 74 -18.20 7.63 -17.55
C TYR A 74 -18.49 6.98 -16.20
N CYS A 75 -19.41 7.53 -15.41
CA CYS A 75 -19.83 6.94 -14.14
C CYS A 75 -20.45 5.55 -14.34
N ALA A 76 -21.24 5.33 -15.42
CA ALA A 76 -21.77 4.01 -15.72
C ALA A 76 -20.67 2.97 -15.99
N GLN A 77 -19.57 3.37 -16.63
CA GLN A 77 -18.41 2.50 -16.85
C GLN A 77 -17.69 2.19 -15.52
N LEU A 78 -17.52 3.17 -14.63
CA LEU A 78 -16.95 2.98 -13.30
C LEU A 78 -17.83 2.06 -12.44
N GLU A 79 -19.15 2.22 -12.47
CA GLU A 79 -20.10 1.38 -11.74
C GLU A 79 -20.09 -0.08 -12.26
N ALA A 80 -19.93 -0.27 -13.57
CA ALA A 80 -19.78 -1.61 -14.15
C ALA A 80 -18.45 -2.27 -13.71
N LEU A 81 -17.39 -1.51 -13.64
CA LEU A 81 -16.09 -1.97 -13.14
C LEU A 81 -16.18 -2.33 -11.66
N ASP A 82 -16.81 -1.47 -10.84
CA ASP A 82 -17.09 -1.71 -9.42
C ASP A 82 -17.80 -3.04 -9.19
N ALA A 83 -18.87 -3.27 -9.91
CA ALA A 83 -19.63 -4.52 -9.83
C ALA A 83 -18.79 -5.77 -10.15
N ARG A 84 -17.86 -5.66 -11.10
CA ARG A 84 -16.93 -6.76 -11.44
C ARG A 84 -15.92 -7.03 -10.33
N PHE A 85 -15.37 -6.00 -9.70
CA PHE A 85 -14.50 -6.17 -8.53
C PHE A 85 -15.26 -6.75 -7.35
N ALA A 86 -16.49 -6.30 -7.11
CA ALA A 86 -17.35 -6.85 -6.07
C ALA A 86 -17.56 -8.36 -6.27
N ASP A 87 -17.95 -8.79 -7.48
CA ASP A 87 -18.14 -10.21 -7.81
C ASP A 87 -16.83 -11.01 -7.62
N LEU A 88 -15.71 -10.50 -8.15
CA LEU A 88 -14.39 -11.12 -7.97
C LEU A 88 -14.06 -11.30 -6.49
N CYS A 89 -14.17 -10.21 -5.71
CA CYS A 89 -13.78 -10.22 -4.31
C CYS A 89 -14.76 -11.02 -3.44
N GLU A 90 -16.06 -11.02 -3.73
CA GLU A 90 -17.05 -11.82 -3.00
C GLU A 90 -16.81 -13.32 -3.17
N ASN A 91 -16.55 -13.76 -4.40
CA ASN A 91 -16.38 -15.16 -4.75
C ASN A 91 -14.95 -15.69 -4.58
N ALA A 92 -13.98 -14.82 -4.29
CA ALA A 92 -12.59 -15.23 -4.12
C ALA A 92 -12.40 -16.11 -2.86
N PRO A 93 -11.69 -17.25 -2.98
CA PRO A 93 -11.36 -18.10 -1.83
C PRO A 93 -10.39 -17.43 -0.85
N ARG A 94 -9.61 -16.45 -1.32
CA ARG A 94 -8.67 -15.67 -0.51
C ARG A 94 -9.15 -14.24 -0.37
N LYS A 95 -8.88 -13.65 0.80
CA LYS A 95 -9.22 -12.25 1.11
C LYS A 95 -7.98 -11.45 1.56
N LEU A 96 -6.79 -12.03 1.47
CA LEU A 96 -5.54 -11.41 1.88
C LEU A 96 -4.69 -11.02 0.68
N LEU A 97 -4.32 -9.74 0.61
CA LEU A 97 -3.34 -9.20 -0.30
C LEU A 97 -2.01 -8.98 0.43
N VAL A 98 -0.89 -9.38 -0.17
CA VAL A 98 0.44 -9.11 0.37
C VAL A 98 1.18 -8.15 -0.55
N PHE A 99 1.47 -6.95 -0.04
CA PHE A 99 2.23 -5.91 -0.73
C PHE A 99 3.68 -5.94 -0.27
N ALA A 100 4.57 -6.31 -1.14
CA ALA A 100 6.01 -6.17 -0.92
C ALA A 100 6.51 -4.79 -1.37
N ASP A 101 5.71 -3.77 -1.15
CA ASP A 101 5.90 -2.38 -1.54
C ASP A 101 5.05 -1.45 -0.65
N ARG A 102 4.97 -0.16 -1.01
CA ARG A 102 4.03 0.82 -0.46
C ARG A 102 2.59 0.39 -0.73
N PHE A 103 1.67 0.89 0.10
CA PHE A 103 0.28 0.44 0.07
C PHE A 103 -0.71 1.58 -0.20
N PRO A 104 -1.06 1.86 -1.46
CA PRO A 104 -2.04 2.90 -1.82
C PRO A 104 -3.49 2.39 -1.91
N MET A 105 -3.76 1.12 -1.58
CA MET A 105 -5.05 0.48 -1.89
C MET A 105 -6.00 0.38 -0.68
N LEU A 106 -5.86 1.29 0.31
CA LEU A 106 -6.65 1.24 1.54
C LEU A 106 -8.17 1.30 1.28
N TYR A 107 -8.60 2.28 0.47
CA TYR A 107 -10.02 2.45 0.17
C TYR A 107 -10.57 1.30 -0.67
N PHE A 108 -9.77 0.78 -1.61
CA PHE A 108 -10.12 -0.42 -2.37
C PHE A 108 -10.32 -1.64 -1.46
N CYS A 109 -9.38 -1.92 -0.57
CA CYS A 109 -9.48 -3.03 0.36
C CYS A 109 -10.68 -2.91 1.29
N ARG A 110 -10.96 -1.71 1.79
CA ARG A 110 -12.13 -1.45 2.65
C ARG A 110 -13.45 -1.66 1.91
N GLU A 111 -13.54 -1.21 0.66
CA GLU A 111 -14.74 -1.36 -0.16
C GLU A 111 -15.08 -2.83 -0.41
N PHE A 112 -14.09 -3.63 -0.77
CA PHE A 112 -14.30 -5.03 -1.16
C PHE A 112 -14.02 -6.05 -0.05
N GLY A 113 -13.87 -5.60 1.20
CA GLY A 113 -13.68 -6.49 2.36
C GLY A 113 -12.40 -7.31 2.31
N LEU A 114 -11.34 -6.78 1.70
CA LEU A 114 -10.04 -7.43 1.62
C LEU A 114 -9.15 -7.07 2.80
N ASN A 115 -8.41 -8.04 3.30
CA ASN A 115 -7.33 -7.83 4.24
C ASN A 115 -6.01 -7.56 3.49
N TYR A 116 -5.06 -6.93 4.14
CA TYR A 116 -3.75 -6.70 3.54
C TYR A 116 -2.61 -6.80 4.56
N ARG A 117 -1.40 -7.07 4.04
CA ARG A 117 -0.12 -6.88 4.73
C ARG A 117 0.79 -6.14 3.76
N ALA A 118 1.56 -5.18 4.26
CA ALA A 118 2.42 -4.36 3.43
C ALA A 118 3.84 -4.24 4.04
N ALA A 119 4.83 -4.06 3.18
CA ALA A 119 6.22 -3.86 3.58
C ALA A 119 6.45 -2.48 4.21
N PHE A 120 5.61 -1.50 3.85
CA PHE A 120 5.70 -0.12 4.32
C PHE A 120 4.36 0.33 4.91
N HIS A 121 4.43 1.16 5.95
CA HIS A 121 3.26 1.85 6.49
C HIS A 121 2.95 3.06 5.62
N GLY A 122 1.79 3.05 4.94
CA GLY A 122 1.37 4.14 4.05
C GLY A 122 2.25 4.31 2.81
N CYS A 123 2.17 5.48 2.18
CA CYS A 123 2.92 5.81 0.97
C CYS A 123 4.08 6.79 1.20
N SER A 124 4.20 7.39 2.37
CA SER A 124 5.14 8.49 2.68
C SER A 124 6.47 8.06 3.28
N GLY A 125 6.70 6.80 3.59
CA GLY A 125 7.94 6.34 4.22
C GLY A 125 9.12 6.27 3.26
N ASP A 126 10.20 7.00 3.58
CA ASP A 126 11.48 6.94 2.84
C ASP A 126 12.41 5.82 3.34
N THR A 127 12.02 5.12 4.40
CA THR A 127 12.85 4.08 5.01
C THR A 127 12.60 2.72 4.36
N GLU A 128 13.68 2.02 4.02
CA GLU A 128 13.61 0.63 3.58
C GLU A 128 13.01 -0.24 4.70
N PRO A 129 12.20 -1.28 4.37
CA PRO A 129 11.61 -2.12 5.39
C PRO A 129 12.68 -2.92 6.14
N SER A 130 12.44 -3.18 7.41
CA SER A 130 13.36 -3.97 8.23
C SER A 130 13.44 -5.42 7.74
N LEU A 131 14.55 -6.10 8.05
CA LEU A 131 14.67 -7.54 7.78
C LEU A 131 13.57 -8.35 8.50
N ALA A 132 13.13 -7.89 9.68
CA ALA A 132 12.03 -8.52 10.40
C ALA A 132 10.71 -8.39 9.63
N THR A 133 10.44 -7.23 9.03
CA THR A 133 9.26 -7.01 8.18
C THR A 133 9.29 -7.90 6.95
N ILE A 134 10.44 -7.99 6.26
CA ILE A 134 10.58 -8.85 5.07
C ILE A 134 10.35 -10.32 5.45
N LYS A 135 10.97 -10.79 6.55
CA LYS A 135 10.76 -12.15 7.05
C LYS A 135 9.30 -12.41 7.37
N PHE A 136 8.62 -11.47 8.08
CA PHE A 136 7.20 -11.59 8.38
C PHE A 136 6.34 -11.75 7.12
N LEU A 137 6.65 -11.01 6.03
CA LEU A 137 5.91 -11.15 4.77
C LEU A 137 6.17 -12.51 4.11
N ILE A 138 7.42 -13.02 4.13
CA ILE A 138 7.75 -14.36 3.62
C ILE A 138 6.96 -15.42 4.39
N ASP A 139 7.05 -15.40 5.73
CA ASP A 139 6.34 -16.35 6.59
C ASP A 139 4.82 -16.32 6.30
N LYS A 140 4.24 -15.11 6.12
CA LYS A 140 2.81 -14.94 5.80
C LYS A 140 2.43 -15.51 4.43
N VAL A 141 3.27 -15.30 3.41
CA VAL A 141 3.05 -15.85 2.07
C VAL A 141 3.06 -17.37 2.10
N GLU A 142 3.99 -17.97 2.85
CA GLU A 142 4.08 -19.42 2.99
C GLU A 142 2.90 -20.00 3.80
N GLU A 143 2.60 -19.42 4.98
CA GLU A 143 1.52 -19.86 5.86
C GLU A 143 0.16 -19.87 5.18
N GLU A 144 -0.16 -18.81 4.44
CA GLU A 144 -1.45 -18.62 3.78
C GLU A 144 -1.45 -19.14 2.33
N SER A 145 -0.32 -19.70 1.88
CA SER A 145 -0.15 -20.18 0.49
C SER A 145 -0.55 -19.11 -0.54
N ILE A 146 -0.04 -17.90 -0.37
CA ILE A 146 -0.34 -16.75 -1.23
C ILE A 146 0.37 -16.93 -2.58
N PRO A 147 -0.34 -16.99 -3.72
CA PRO A 147 0.27 -17.24 -5.01
C PRO A 147 0.95 -16.00 -5.61
N VAL A 148 0.53 -14.79 -5.20
CA VAL A 148 1.01 -13.52 -5.78
C VAL A 148 1.29 -12.51 -4.69
N VAL A 149 2.50 -11.92 -4.69
CA VAL A 149 2.85 -10.73 -3.92
C VAL A 149 2.83 -9.51 -4.83
N TYR A 150 2.34 -8.38 -4.33
CA TYR A 150 2.11 -7.20 -5.15
C TYR A 150 3.16 -6.11 -4.92
N THR A 151 3.48 -5.40 -6.01
CA THR A 151 4.17 -4.12 -6.02
C THR A 151 3.27 -3.07 -6.65
N ILE A 152 3.61 -1.78 -6.47
CA ILE A 152 2.99 -0.71 -7.23
C ILE A 152 3.77 -0.41 -8.52
N ASP A 153 3.12 0.28 -9.46
CA ASP A 153 3.61 0.60 -10.80
C ASP A 153 4.99 1.29 -10.80
N PHE A 154 5.27 2.21 -9.87
CA PHE A 154 6.56 2.91 -9.73
C PHE A 154 7.42 2.43 -8.56
N GLY A 155 7.10 1.26 -7.98
CA GLY A 155 7.85 0.66 -6.88
C GLY A 155 9.22 0.13 -7.30
N THR A 156 10.11 -0.04 -6.32
CA THR A 156 11.49 -0.51 -6.56
C THR A 156 11.59 -1.99 -6.91
N LYS A 157 10.55 -2.76 -6.63
CA LYS A 157 10.45 -4.22 -6.80
C LYS A 157 11.52 -5.05 -6.05
N LYS A 158 12.44 -4.43 -5.32
CA LYS A 158 13.52 -5.14 -4.61
C LYS A 158 12.99 -6.08 -3.53
N VAL A 159 12.09 -5.58 -2.68
CA VAL A 159 11.48 -6.36 -1.60
C VAL A 159 10.63 -7.49 -2.17
N ALA A 160 9.86 -7.21 -3.22
CA ALA A 160 9.04 -8.21 -3.88
C ALA A 160 9.87 -9.34 -4.51
N ALA A 161 11.03 -9.02 -5.09
CA ALA A 161 11.96 -10.04 -5.62
C ALA A 161 12.44 -10.95 -4.50
N VAL A 162 12.87 -10.42 -3.35
CA VAL A 162 13.32 -11.21 -2.21
C VAL A 162 12.19 -12.10 -1.67
N VAL A 163 10.99 -11.54 -1.47
CA VAL A 163 9.84 -12.32 -0.99
C VAL A 163 9.49 -13.43 -1.97
N SER A 164 9.46 -13.13 -3.27
CA SER A 164 9.19 -14.08 -4.35
C SER A 164 10.23 -15.21 -4.40
N GLU A 165 11.54 -14.88 -4.34
CA GLU A 165 12.62 -15.87 -4.37
C GLU A 165 12.57 -16.82 -3.18
N CYS A 166 12.20 -16.33 -1.98
CA CYS A 166 12.13 -17.13 -0.77
C CYS A 166 10.85 -17.98 -0.69
N SER A 167 9.70 -17.44 -1.07
CA SER A 167 8.39 -18.09 -0.90
C SER A 167 7.89 -18.83 -2.14
N GLY A 168 8.44 -18.53 -3.32
CA GLY A 168 7.96 -19.05 -4.60
C GLY A 168 6.74 -18.34 -5.15
N ALA A 169 6.17 -17.34 -4.47
CA ALA A 169 5.04 -16.56 -4.96
C ALA A 169 5.43 -15.72 -6.20
N ALA A 170 4.53 -15.59 -7.15
CA ALA A 170 4.74 -14.71 -8.30
C ALA A 170 4.67 -13.23 -7.88
N VAL A 171 5.30 -12.34 -8.66
CA VAL A 171 5.19 -10.88 -8.45
C VAL A 171 4.13 -10.32 -9.39
N GLY A 172 3.11 -9.67 -8.81
CA GLY A 172 2.10 -8.91 -9.53
C GLY A 172 2.34 -7.40 -9.39
N THR A 173 1.87 -6.61 -10.34
CA THR A 173 1.88 -5.15 -10.25
C THR A 173 0.45 -4.65 -10.14
N LEU A 174 0.18 -3.75 -9.18
CA LEU A 174 -1.05 -2.98 -9.08
C LEU A 174 -0.73 -1.51 -9.38
N TYR A 175 -1.59 -0.90 -10.18
CA TYR A 175 -1.47 0.50 -10.56
C TYR A 175 -2.18 1.35 -9.52
N SER A 176 -1.48 2.37 -9.02
CA SER A 176 -2.04 3.33 -8.05
C SER A 176 -2.90 4.41 -8.70
N MET A 177 -2.78 4.60 -10.00
CA MET A 177 -3.38 5.69 -10.79
C MET A 177 -3.04 7.10 -10.29
N GLN A 178 -2.06 7.23 -9.40
CA GLN A 178 -1.54 8.51 -8.91
C GLN A 178 -0.70 9.20 -9.99
N THR A 179 0.06 8.41 -10.73
CA THR A 179 0.87 8.83 -11.86
C THR A 179 0.73 7.82 -12.99
N VAL A 180 1.09 8.23 -14.20
CA VAL A 180 1.10 7.36 -15.37
C VAL A 180 2.46 7.46 -16.05
N SER A 181 3.02 6.34 -16.50
CA SER A 181 4.27 6.37 -17.24
C SER A 181 4.11 7.09 -18.60
N ARG A 182 5.19 7.65 -19.12
CA ARG A 182 5.17 8.27 -20.44
C ARG A 182 4.70 7.28 -21.50
N ALA A 183 5.11 6.03 -21.41
CA ALA A 183 4.73 5.00 -22.37
C ALA A 183 3.22 4.68 -22.29
N ASP A 184 2.67 4.56 -21.09
CA ASP A 184 1.23 4.32 -20.89
C ASP A 184 0.41 5.53 -21.35
N PHE A 185 0.86 6.75 -21.07
CA PHE A 185 0.22 7.97 -21.55
C PHE A 185 0.18 8.03 -23.08
N ASP A 186 1.33 7.77 -23.74
CA ASP A 186 1.43 7.77 -25.20
C ASP A 186 0.61 6.63 -25.85
N ALA A 187 0.40 5.52 -25.10
CA ALA A 187 -0.49 4.42 -25.50
C ALA A 187 -1.98 4.70 -25.29
N GLY A 188 -2.33 5.83 -24.66
CA GLY A 188 -3.71 6.23 -24.40
C GLY A 188 -4.35 5.50 -23.22
N GLU A 189 -3.55 4.99 -22.28
CA GLU A 189 -4.06 4.36 -21.07
C GLU A 189 -4.84 5.37 -20.21
N THR A 190 -5.92 4.90 -19.64
CA THR A 190 -6.84 5.68 -18.81
C THR A 190 -6.96 5.04 -17.43
N TYR A 191 -7.64 5.72 -16.51
CA TYR A 191 -8.00 5.13 -15.21
C TYR A 191 -8.71 3.77 -15.39
N LEU A 192 -9.69 3.69 -16.29
CA LEU A 192 -10.44 2.45 -16.56
C LEU A 192 -9.52 1.33 -17.05
N THR A 193 -8.65 1.60 -18.01
CA THR A 193 -7.76 0.57 -18.56
C THR A 193 -6.70 0.11 -17.57
N LEU A 194 -6.19 1.00 -16.71
CA LEU A 194 -5.28 0.65 -15.63
C LEU A 194 -5.99 -0.17 -14.54
N MET A 195 -7.22 0.15 -14.22
CA MET A 195 -8.04 -0.63 -13.28
C MET A 195 -8.41 -2.02 -13.86
N GLU A 196 -8.58 -2.15 -15.17
CA GLU A 196 -8.72 -3.47 -15.82
C GLU A 196 -7.45 -4.32 -15.63
N ARG A 197 -6.26 -3.71 -15.73
CA ARG A 197 -5.01 -4.41 -15.42
C ARG A 197 -4.96 -4.84 -13.94
N ASN A 198 -5.44 -3.98 -13.02
CA ASN A 198 -5.56 -4.32 -11.62
C ASN A 198 -6.53 -5.49 -11.40
N TYR A 199 -7.67 -5.49 -12.12
CA TYR A 199 -8.63 -6.58 -12.07
C TYR A 199 -7.97 -7.93 -12.45
N GLU A 200 -7.25 -7.98 -13.56
CA GLU A 200 -6.57 -9.20 -14.01
C GLU A 200 -5.46 -9.65 -13.05
N ALA A 201 -4.72 -8.71 -12.47
CA ALA A 201 -3.69 -9.02 -11.48
C ALA A 201 -4.30 -9.59 -10.19
N LEU A 202 -5.40 -8.98 -9.69
CA LEU A 202 -6.10 -9.44 -8.49
C LEU A 202 -6.80 -10.78 -8.73
N ARG A 203 -7.39 -11.01 -9.91
CA ARG A 203 -8.00 -12.29 -10.27
C ARG A 203 -7.00 -13.46 -10.14
N LYS A 204 -5.76 -13.26 -10.59
CA LYS A 204 -4.69 -14.27 -10.44
C LYS A 204 -4.35 -14.54 -8.97
N GLY A 205 -4.24 -13.52 -8.16
CA GLY A 205 -3.82 -13.68 -6.76
C GLY A 205 -4.94 -14.09 -5.79
N LEU A 206 -6.20 -13.79 -6.11
CA LEU A 206 -7.33 -14.09 -5.23
C LEU A 206 -8.02 -15.41 -5.59
N SER A 207 -7.98 -15.86 -6.86
CA SER A 207 -8.78 -17.00 -7.35
C SER A 207 -7.95 -18.25 -7.65
N GLU A 208 -6.63 -18.14 -7.79
CA GLU A 208 -5.69 -19.26 -7.98
C GLU A 208 -5.00 -19.61 -6.65
#